data_447469db89348b979e057d0aa08c9f9a
#
_entry.id   447469db89348b979e057d0aa08c9f9a
#
_cell.length_a   1.000
_cell.length_b   1.000
_cell.length_c   1.000
_cell.angle_alpha   90.00
_cell.angle_beta   90.00
_cell.angle_gamma   90.00
#
_symmetry.space_group_name_H-M   'P 1'
#
loop_
_entity.id
_entity.type
_entity.pdbx_description
1 polymer ?
#
loop_
_entity_poly.entity_id
_entity_poly.type
_entity_poly.pdbx_seq_one_letter_code
_entity_poly.pdbx_strand_id
1 'polypeptide(L)'
;MTTQRKLATACLAAIALVTIPQLSAQDAAPTPTPPPKDKTLLDNFYAGGSLMWPLLLCSIGTAAVGIYCFLQINGKKMMPKAQLEAVGQFMQTRDASSAYSLCHSQPNVFANTMAAALLKVNFERDLANKASMEQAAGETLANEETKLNLWVNYLNVFATIGPMLGLLGTVTGMIASFDMLAAGKSEPADLAGGIGEAMITTAGGLFVGIPAMFLYFYFRNLLQINIANIQKRATFMLDLLSGEIKLEGSSAEYEQPAE
;
A
#
# COMPACT_ATOMS: atom_id res chain seq x y z
N MET A 1 5.18 -5.51 -18.99
CA MET A 1 5.29 -4.08 -18.60
C MET A 1 4.02 -3.27 -18.86
N THR A 2 3.10 -3.74 -19.66
CA THR A 2 1.86 -3.05 -20.07
C THR A 2 0.68 -3.28 -19.13
N THR A 3 0.61 -4.41 -18.45
CA THR A 3 -0.54 -4.79 -17.61
C THR A 3 -0.56 -4.05 -16.27
N GLN A 4 0.59 -3.79 -15.68
CA GLN A 4 0.70 -3.00 -14.42
C GLN A 4 0.35 -1.52 -14.63
N ARG A 5 0.69 -0.95 -15.79
CA ARG A 5 0.28 0.41 -16.15
C ARG A 5 -1.22 0.50 -16.43
N LYS A 6 -1.81 -0.52 -17.06
CA LYS A 6 -3.25 -0.59 -17.35
C LYS A 6 -4.08 -0.74 -16.06
N LEU A 7 -3.61 -1.49 -15.07
CA LEU A 7 -4.25 -1.58 -13.75
C LEU A 7 -4.19 -0.27 -12.97
N ALA A 8 -3.05 0.43 -12.98
CA ALA A 8 -2.92 1.73 -12.31
C ALA A 8 -3.81 2.81 -12.97
N THR A 9 -3.91 2.80 -14.31
CA THR A 9 -4.82 3.72 -15.04
C THR A 9 -6.29 3.33 -14.86
N ALA A 10 -6.62 2.04 -14.77
CA ALA A 10 -7.97 1.56 -14.46
C ALA A 10 -8.40 1.94 -13.04
N CYS A 11 -7.49 1.91 -12.06
CA CYS A 11 -7.77 2.36 -10.70
C CYS A 11 -7.99 3.87 -10.59
N LEU A 12 -7.20 4.67 -11.31
CA LEU A 12 -7.41 6.12 -11.40
C LEU A 12 -8.73 6.45 -12.13
N ALA A 13 -9.10 5.68 -13.14
CA ALA A 13 -10.37 5.81 -13.83
C ALA A 13 -11.56 5.37 -12.97
N ALA A 14 -11.41 4.33 -12.13
CA ALA A 14 -12.47 3.89 -11.21
C ALA A 14 -12.73 4.92 -10.09
N ILE A 15 -11.71 5.65 -9.64
CA ILE A 15 -11.86 6.77 -8.69
C ILE A 15 -12.59 7.96 -9.35
N ALA A 16 -12.39 8.15 -10.66
CA ALA A 16 -13.08 9.20 -11.41
C ALA A 16 -14.54 8.84 -11.79
N LEU A 17 -14.93 7.56 -11.70
CA LEU A 17 -16.24 7.05 -12.14
C LEU A 17 -17.26 6.89 -11.00
N VAL A 18 -16.95 7.34 -9.77
CA VAL A 18 -17.96 7.56 -8.72
C VAL A 18 -18.65 8.93 -8.97
N THR A 19 -19.14 9.11 -10.15
CA THR A 19 -20.23 10.06 -10.39
C THR A 19 -21.48 9.43 -9.80
N ILE A 20 -21.89 9.96 -8.65
CA ILE A 20 -23.17 9.63 -7.98
C ILE A 20 -24.29 9.82 -9.02
N PRO A 21 -25.05 8.78 -9.40
CA PRO A 21 -26.22 9.00 -10.23
C PRO A 21 -27.16 9.90 -9.42
N GLN A 22 -27.49 11.06 -9.99
CA GLN A 22 -28.57 11.88 -9.46
C GLN A 22 -29.85 11.06 -9.55
N LEU A 23 -30.29 10.54 -8.40
CA LEU A 23 -31.60 9.92 -8.28
C LEU A 23 -32.62 11.06 -8.41
N SER A 24 -33.18 11.21 -9.59
CA SER A 24 -34.29 12.14 -9.87
C SER A 24 -35.50 11.63 -9.10
N ALA A 25 -35.75 12.16 -7.92
CA ALA A 25 -37.07 12.06 -7.28
C ALA A 25 -37.97 13.10 -7.98
N GLN A 26 -38.80 12.62 -8.88
CA GLN A 26 -39.82 13.38 -9.57
C GLN A 26 -41.11 13.40 -8.74
N ASP A 27 -41.77 14.57 -8.71
CA ASP A 27 -43.14 14.88 -8.35
C ASP A 27 -43.50 15.14 -6.87
N ALA A 28 -43.18 16.37 -6.44
CA ALA A 28 -44.11 17.18 -5.62
C ALA A 28 -44.03 18.61 -6.11
N ALA A 29 -45.17 19.24 -6.42
CA ALA A 29 -45.32 20.53 -7.07
C ALA A 29 -44.56 21.66 -6.42
N PRO A 30 -43.91 22.56 -7.18
CA PRO A 30 -42.91 23.47 -6.67
C PRO A 30 -43.48 24.78 -6.17
N THR A 31 -43.20 25.10 -4.91
CA THR A 31 -42.91 26.48 -4.57
C THR A 31 -41.53 26.84 -5.14
N PRO A 32 -41.32 27.99 -5.75
CA PRO A 32 -40.03 28.36 -6.32
C PRO A 32 -39.03 28.63 -5.19
N THR A 33 -38.34 27.59 -4.77
CA THR A 33 -37.14 27.72 -3.97
C THR A 33 -36.01 28.17 -4.90
N PRO A 34 -35.17 29.14 -4.50
CA PRO A 34 -34.02 29.55 -5.30
C PRO A 34 -33.15 28.30 -5.58
N PRO A 35 -32.53 28.22 -6.78
CA PRO A 35 -31.72 27.04 -7.12
C PRO A 35 -30.67 26.82 -6.05
N PRO A 36 -30.43 25.55 -5.62
CA PRO A 36 -29.41 25.26 -4.65
C PRO A 36 -28.09 25.77 -5.22
N LYS A 37 -27.44 26.69 -4.49
CA LYS A 37 -26.08 27.11 -4.82
C LYS A 37 -25.24 25.84 -4.86
N ASP A 38 -24.52 25.62 -5.96
CA ASP A 38 -23.57 24.52 -6.10
C ASP A 38 -22.60 24.60 -4.92
N LYS A 39 -22.79 23.73 -3.92
CA LYS A 39 -21.94 23.69 -2.75
C LYS A 39 -20.56 23.22 -3.18
N THR A 40 -19.58 24.09 -3.11
CA THR A 40 -18.19 23.75 -3.39
C THR A 40 -17.67 22.71 -2.38
N LEU A 41 -16.68 21.92 -2.75
CA LEU A 41 -16.04 20.95 -1.82
C LEU A 41 -15.56 21.62 -0.53
N LEU A 42 -15.12 22.88 -0.60
CA LEU A 42 -14.73 23.69 0.56
C LEU A 42 -15.93 24.01 1.47
N ASP A 43 -17.09 24.33 0.88
CA ASP A 43 -18.30 24.60 1.66
C ASP A 43 -18.73 23.34 2.42
N ASN A 44 -18.66 22.17 1.79
CA ASN A 44 -18.92 20.89 2.45
C ASN A 44 -17.90 20.57 3.54
N PHE A 45 -16.62 20.96 3.37
CA PHE A 45 -15.60 20.77 4.39
C PHE A 45 -15.91 21.59 5.65
N TYR A 46 -16.26 22.87 5.47
CA TYR A 46 -16.64 23.72 6.61
C TYR A 46 -17.99 23.31 7.22
N ALA A 47 -18.92 22.83 6.40
CA ALA A 47 -20.22 22.32 6.85
C ALA A 47 -20.12 20.99 7.63
N GLY A 48 -19.05 20.24 7.51
CA GLY A 48 -18.81 18.98 8.23
C GLY A 48 -18.22 19.14 9.64
N GLY A 49 -18.07 20.38 10.14
CA GLY A 49 -17.69 20.68 11.52
C GLY A 49 -16.25 20.33 11.90
N SER A 50 -16.00 20.26 13.21
CA SER A 50 -14.65 20.10 13.79
C SER A 50 -13.99 18.75 13.46
N LEU A 51 -14.76 17.70 13.21
CA LEU A 51 -14.26 16.35 12.88
C LEU A 51 -13.69 16.22 11.46
N MET A 52 -13.92 17.21 10.60
CA MET A 52 -13.30 17.24 9.27
C MET A 52 -11.78 17.46 9.33
N TRP A 53 -11.25 18.12 10.38
CA TRP A 53 -9.81 18.32 10.54
C TRP A 53 -9.03 17.01 10.77
N PRO A 54 -9.41 16.13 11.71
CA PRO A 54 -8.83 14.79 11.82
C PRO A 54 -8.93 13.97 10.53
N LEU A 55 -10.07 14.05 9.82
CA LEU A 55 -10.25 13.37 8.55
C LEU A 55 -9.29 13.90 7.47
N LEU A 56 -9.06 15.20 7.42
CA LEU A 56 -8.08 15.80 6.52
C LEU A 56 -6.66 15.28 6.82
N LEU A 57 -6.27 15.20 8.10
CA LEU A 57 -4.98 14.64 8.50
C LEU A 57 -4.85 13.17 8.08
N CYS A 58 -5.90 12.36 8.25
CA CYS A 58 -5.93 10.98 7.77
C CYS A 58 -5.80 10.91 6.24
N SER A 59 -6.43 11.81 5.50
CA SER A 59 -6.34 11.89 4.03
C SER A 59 -4.91 12.19 3.58
N ILE A 60 -4.28 13.20 4.17
CA ILE A 60 -2.87 13.55 3.89
C ILE A 60 -1.95 12.39 4.26
N GLY A 61 -2.16 11.77 5.43
CA GLY A 61 -1.41 10.60 5.88
C GLY A 61 -1.51 9.42 4.90
N THR A 62 -2.73 9.13 4.42
CA THR A 62 -2.98 8.07 3.43
C THR A 62 -2.22 8.36 2.12
N ALA A 63 -2.27 9.60 1.63
CA ALA A 63 -1.56 9.99 0.42
C ALA A 63 -0.04 9.89 0.60
N ALA A 64 0.50 10.40 1.71
CA ALA A 64 1.93 10.36 2.00
C ALA A 64 2.47 8.94 2.11
N VAL A 65 1.80 8.07 2.88
CA VAL A 65 2.20 6.66 3.04
C VAL A 65 2.00 5.90 1.73
N GLY A 66 0.93 6.17 0.98
CA GLY A 66 0.69 5.58 -0.33
C GLY A 66 1.82 5.88 -1.32
N ILE A 67 2.25 7.14 -1.41
CA ILE A 67 3.39 7.55 -2.25
C ILE A 67 4.68 6.87 -1.78
N TYR A 68 4.93 6.83 -0.48
CA TYR A 68 6.11 6.15 0.09
C TYR A 68 6.14 4.66 -0.27
N CYS A 69 5.03 3.94 -0.08
CA CYS A 69 4.89 2.53 -0.44
C CYS A 69 5.10 2.32 -1.95
N PHE A 70 4.55 3.19 -2.78
CA PHE A 70 4.74 3.13 -4.24
C PHE A 70 6.21 3.25 -4.66
N LEU A 71 6.99 4.10 -3.97
CA LEU A 71 8.41 4.29 -4.24
C LEU A 71 9.28 3.14 -3.70
N GLN A 72 8.89 2.51 -2.58
CA GLN A 72 9.69 1.48 -1.92
C GLN A 72 9.36 0.05 -2.38
N ILE A 73 8.08 -0.26 -2.57
CA ILE A 73 7.61 -1.63 -2.92
C ILE A 73 7.67 -1.88 -4.44
N ASN A 74 8.45 -1.08 -5.16
CA ASN A 74 8.64 -1.31 -6.59
C ASN A 74 9.61 -2.49 -6.80
N GLY A 75 9.18 -3.54 -7.52
CA GLY A 75 9.98 -4.73 -7.79
C GLY A 75 11.35 -4.43 -8.42
N LYS A 76 11.44 -3.38 -9.25
CA LYS A 76 12.72 -2.94 -9.84
C LYS A 76 13.71 -2.39 -8.80
N LYS A 77 13.20 -1.79 -7.71
CA LYS A 77 14.05 -1.26 -6.64
C LYS A 77 14.42 -2.35 -5.64
N MET A 78 13.49 -3.26 -5.36
CA MET A 78 13.75 -4.38 -4.44
C MET A 78 14.71 -5.41 -5.00
N MET A 79 14.68 -5.63 -6.34
CA MET A 79 15.52 -6.59 -7.05
C MET A 79 15.86 -6.06 -8.45
N PRO A 80 16.90 -5.22 -8.61
CA PRO A 80 17.35 -4.72 -9.90
C PRO A 80 17.87 -5.87 -10.78
N LYS A 81 17.38 -5.97 -12.03
CA LYS A 81 17.79 -7.03 -12.96
C LYS A 81 19.30 -7.10 -13.19
N ALA A 82 19.94 -5.95 -13.38
CA ALA A 82 21.38 -5.89 -13.60
C ALA A 82 22.19 -6.47 -12.42
N GLN A 83 21.76 -6.20 -11.19
CA GLN A 83 22.42 -6.74 -10.01
C GLN A 83 22.16 -8.26 -9.87
N LEU A 84 20.94 -8.71 -10.18
CA LEU A 84 20.59 -10.12 -10.19
C LEU A 84 21.47 -10.92 -11.15
N GLU A 85 21.66 -10.42 -12.36
CA GLU A 85 22.51 -11.04 -13.38
C GLU A 85 23.98 -11.06 -12.95
N ALA A 86 24.50 -9.95 -12.44
CA ALA A 86 25.88 -9.85 -11.96
C ALA A 86 26.16 -10.80 -10.79
N VAL A 87 25.27 -10.83 -9.78
CA VAL A 87 25.40 -11.77 -8.66
C VAL A 87 25.31 -13.22 -9.18
N GLY A 88 24.42 -13.51 -10.12
CA GLY A 88 24.30 -14.83 -10.72
C GLY A 88 25.60 -15.31 -11.41
N GLN A 89 26.30 -14.43 -12.12
CA GLN A 89 27.61 -14.74 -12.72
C GLN A 89 28.67 -15.08 -11.66
N PHE A 90 28.76 -14.30 -10.58
CA PHE A 90 29.68 -14.59 -9.48
C PHE A 90 29.34 -15.91 -8.76
N MET A 91 28.06 -16.27 -8.64
CA MET A 91 27.66 -17.55 -8.09
C MET A 91 28.08 -18.73 -8.96
N GLN A 92 28.01 -18.61 -10.29
CA GLN A 92 28.48 -19.63 -11.23
C GLN A 92 29.98 -19.85 -11.17
N THR A 93 30.76 -18.78 -11.02
CA THR A 93 32.22 -18.82 -10.86
C THR A 93 32.67 -19.18 -9.45
N ARG A 94 31.72 -19.37 -8.50
CA ARG A 94 31.98 -19.63 -7.08
C ARG A 94 32.80 -18.53 -6.39
N ASP A 95 32.71 -17.29 -6.90
CA ASP A 95 33.37 -16.12 -6.28
C ASP A 95 32.42 -15.41 -5.31
N ALA A 96 32.29 -15.98 -4.11
CA ALA A 96 31.45 -15.40 -3.06
C ALA A 96 31.96 -14.04 -2.55
N SER A 97 33.27 -13.77 -2.65
CA SER A 97 33.88 -12.52 -2.19
C SER A 97 33.45 -11.34 -3.07
N SER A 98 33.54 -11.51 -4.39
CA SER A 98 33.09 -10.49 -5.36
C SER A 98 31.57 -10.30 -5.32
N ALA A 99 30.80 -11.38 -5.16
CA ALA A 99 29.35 -11.30 -4.98
C ALA A 99 28.97 -10.53 -3.71
N TYR A 100 29.64 -10.77 -2.59
CA TYR A 100 29.42 -10.05 -1.33
C TYR A 100 29.73 -8.56 -1.48
N SER A 101 30.88 -8.21 -2.08
CA SER A 101 31.25 -6.80 -2.27
C SER A 101 30.26 -6.06 -3.18
N LEU A 102 29.74 -6.71 -4.21
CA LEU A 102 28.70 -6.13 -5.07
C LEU A 102 27.39 -5.90 -4.28
N CYS A 103 26.95 -6.88 -3.51
CA CYS A 103 25.75 -6.76 -2.67
C CYS A 103 25.90 -5.63 -1.64
N HIS A 104 27.08 -5.47 -1.07
CA HIS A 104 27.35 -4.41 -0.09
C HIS A 104 27.41 -3.02 -0.71
N SER A 105 27.85 -2.88 -1.97
CA SER A 105 27.97 -1.59 -2.67
C SER A 105 26.60 -1.00 -3.06
N GLN A 106 25.58 -1.83 -3.28
CA GLN A 106 24.25 -1.41 -3.71
C GLN A 106 23.19 -2.06 -2.82
N PRO A 107 22.92 -1.51 -1.64
CA PRO A 107 22.00 -2.11 -0.67
C PRO A 107 20.55 -2.03 -1.19
N ASN A 108 19.90 -3.18 -1.27
CA ASN A 108 18.48 -3.37 -1.51
C ASN A 108 18.04 -4.68 -0.86
N VAL A 109 16.75 -4.98 -0.88
CA VAL A 109 16.20 -6.17 -0.18
C VAL A 109 16.89 -7.45 -0.64
N PHE A 110 17.04 -7.65 -1.95
CA PHE A 110 17.74 -8.81 -2.51
C PHE A 110 19.22 -8.85 -2.11
N ALA A 111 19.92 -7.72 -2.23
CA ALA A 111 21.35 -7.64 -1.90
C ALA A 111 21.60 -7.90 -0.41
N ASN A 112 20.79 -7.33 0.49
CA ASN A 112 20.90 -7.56 1.93
C ASN A 112 20.69 -9.05 2.27
N THR A 113 19.70 -9.69 1.62
CA THR A 113 19.43 -11.12 1.78
C THR A 113 20.59 -11.97 1.32
N MET A 114 21.14 -11.69 0.14
CA MET A 114 22.29 -12.43 -0.41
C MET A 114 23.57 -12.17 0.40
N ALA A 115 23.84 -10.93 0.82
CA ALA A 115 24.98 -10.63 1.66
C ALA A 115 24.97 -11.39 2.98
N ALA A 116 23.81 -11.48 3.62
CA ALA A 116 23.66 -12.24 4.87
C ALA A 116 23.90 -13.75 4.68
N ALA A 117 23.44 -14.32 3.57
CA ALA A 117 23.74 -15.70 3.22
C ALA A 117 25.23 -15.93 2.96
N LEU A 118 25.86 -15.03 2.18
CA LEU A 118 27.28 -15.15 1.82
C LEU A 118 28.23 -14.99 3.01
N LEU A 119 27.86 -14.27 4.05
CA LEU A 119 28.63 -14.22 5.31
C LEU A 119 28.73 -15.58 6.03
N LYS A 120 27.83 -16.52 5.74
CA LYS A 120 27.85 -17.87 6.31
C LYS A 120 28.60 -18.87 5.44
N VAL A 121 29.13 -18.47 4.28
CA VAL A 121 29.92 -19.32 3.41
C VAL A 121 31.22 -19.70 4.10
N ASN A 122 31.48 -21.00 4.22
CA ASN A 122 32.76 -21.53 4.69
C ASN A 122 33.33 -22.44 3.61
N PHE A 123 34.37 -21.97 2.93
CA PHE A 123 35.04 -22.70 1.84
C PHE A 123 35.90 -23.89 2.32
N GLU A 124 36.24 -23.95 3.60
CA GLU A 124 37.08 -25.03 4.16
C GLU A 124 36.31 -26.30 4.53
N ARG A 125 35.02 -26.18 4.72
CA ARG A 125 34.12 -27.30 5.00
C ARG A 125 33.15 -27.43 3.84
N ASP A 126 33.48 -28.35 2.88
CA ASP A 126 32.58 -28.75 1.80
C ASP A 126 31.15 -28.20 1.98
N LEU A 127 30.78 -27.16 1.33
CA LEU A 127 29.44 -26.55 1.15
C LEU A 127 28.25 -27.11 2.02
N ALA A 128 28.58 -27.91 3.04
CA ALA A 128 27.65 -28.45 4.04
C ALA A 128 26.91 -27.38 4.86
N ASN A 129 27.20 -26.10 4.58
CA ASN A 129 26.62 -24.95 5.27
C ASN A 129 25.44 -24.34 4.50
N LYS A 130 24.92 -24.99 3.45
CA LYS A 130 23.78 -24.50 2.65
C LYS A 130 22.59 -24.17 3.55
N ALA A 131 22.24 -25.07 4.49
CA ALA A 131 21.16 -24.84 5.43
C ALA A 131 21.34 -23.57 6.28
N SER A 132 22.58 -23.28 6.72
CA SER A 132 22.89 -22.06 7.47
C SER A 132 22.80 -20.80 6.61
N MET A 133 23.16 -20.90 5.32
CA MET A 133 23.05 -19.81 4.35
C MET A 133 21.58 -19.51 4.03
N GLU A 134 20.78 -20.54 3.78
CA GLU A 134 19.35 -20.40 3.55
C GLU A 134 18.62 -19.83 4.76
N GLN A 135 18.99 -20.29 5.97
CA GLN A 135 18.45 -19.74 7.21
C GLN A 135 18.78 -18.27 7.36
N ALA A 136 20.05 -17.86 7.16
CA ALA A 136 20.46 -16.45 7.26
C ALA A 136 19.77 -15.58 6.19
N ALA A 137 19.60 -16.09 4.97
CA ALA A 137 18.84 -15.43 3.93
C ALA A 137 17.38 -15.25 4.34
N GLY A 138 16.73 -16.30 4.84
CA GLY A 138 15.34 -16.28 5.28
C GLY A 138 15.10 -15.30 6.43
N GLU A 139 15.96 -15.31 7.45
CA GLU A 139 15.88 -14.38 8.58
C GLU A 139 16.02 -12.91 8.12
N THR A 140 16.97 -12.64 7.25
CA THR A 140 17.18 -11.28 6.72
C THR A 140 16.01 -10.83 5.86
N LEU A 141 15.51 -11.70 5.00
CA LEU A 141 14.36 -11.42 4.14
C LEU A 141 13.10 -11.14 4.97
N ALA A 142 12.84 -11.94 6.03
CA ALA A 142 11.72 -11.73 6.95
C ALA A 142 11.83 -10.39 7.70
N ASN A 143 13.05 -9.98 8.08
CA ASN A 143 13.28 -8.69 8.69
C ASN A 143 13.00 -7.52 7.72
N GLU A 144 13.45 -7.63 6.46
CA GLU A 144 13.16 -6.62 5.44
C GLU A 144 11.66 -6.56 5.09
N GLU A 145 10.99 -7.71 4.99
CA GLU A 145 9.54 -7.79 4.84
C GLU A 145 8.82 -7.07 5.98
N THR A 146 9.22 -7.34 7.22
CA THR A 146 8.61 -6.72 8.41
C THR A 146 8.72 -5.20 8.37
N LYS A 147 9.89 -4.66 8.01
CA LYS A 147 10.11 -3.21 7.87
C LYS A 147 9.16 -2.58 6.84
N LEU A 148 9.00 -3.21 5.69
CA LEU A 148 8.13 -2.71 4.62
C LEU A 148 6.65 -2.88 5.00
N ASN A 149 6.30 -3.99 5.64
CA ASN A 149 4.94 -4.30 6.08
C ASN A 149 4.42 -3.32 7.14
N LEU A 150 5.30 -2.77 7.99
CA LEU A 150 4.92 -1.71 8.94
C LEU A 150 4.33 -0.50 8.21
N TRP A 151 4.93 -0.05 7.13
CA TRP A 151 4.42 1.07 6.34
C TRP A 151 3.09 0.76 5.65
N VAL A 152 2.96 -0.45 5.11
CA VAL A 152 1.70 -0.91 4.52
C VAL A 152 0.58 -0.97 5.57
N ASN A 153 0.89 -1.40 6.80
CA ASN A 153 -0.07 -1.46 7.89
C ASN A 153 -0.62 -0.08 8.30
N TYR A 154 0.14 1.01 8.15
CA TYR A 154 -0.40 2.35 8.38
C TYR A 154 -1.55 2.70 7.44
N LEU A 155 -1.56 2.19 6.20
CA LEU A 155 -2.71 2.36 5.29
C LEU A 155 -3.95 1.65 5.83
N ASN A 156 -3.80 0.48 6.44
CA ASN A 156 -4.89 -0.24 7.09
C ASN A 156 -5.46 0.55 8.29
N VAL A 157 -4.57 1.18 9.05
CA VAL A 157 -4.98 2.05 10.18
C VAL A 157 -5.84 3.20 9.68
N PHE A 158 -5.41 3.92 8.65
CA PHE A 158 -6.20 5.02 8.07
C PHE A 158 -7.52 4.52 7.44
N ALA A 159 -7.49 3.37 6.77
CA ALA A 159 -8.67 2.74 6.19
C ALA A 159 -9.74 2.41 7.25
N THR A 160 -9.31 2.05 8.45
CA THR A 160 -10.19 1.70 9.57
C THR A 160 -10.65 2.94 10.34
N ILE A 161 -9.73 3.85 10.65
CA ILE A 161 -10.01 5.05 11.45
C ILE A 161 -10.89 6.04 10.67
N GLY A 162 -10.70 6.17 9.36
CA GLY A 162 -11.49 7.10 8.54
C GLY A 162 -13.00 6.95 8.71
N PRO A 163 -13.59 5.77 8.41
CA PRO A 163 -15.01 5.51 8.61
C PRO A 163 -15.46 5.62 10.08
N MET A 164 -14.60 5.24 11.04
CA MET A 164 -14.91 5.38 12.47
C MET A 164 -15.04 6.84 12.89
N LEU A 165 -14.15 7.71 12.42
CA LEU A 165 -14.26 9.16 12.63
C LEU A 165 -15.52 9.74 11.97
N GLY A 166 -15.87 9.25 10.78
CA GLY A 166 -17.11 9.61 10.11
C GLY A 166 -18.34 9.23 10.92
N LEU A 167 -18.37 8.00 11.46
CA LEU A 167 -19.46 7.56 12.34
C LEU A 167 -19.53 8.36 13.65
N LEU A 168 -18.37 8.67 14.25
CA LEU A 168 -18.31 9.54 15.41
C LEU A 168 -18.96 10.90 15.11
N GLY A 169 -18.75 11.43 13.90
CA GLY A 169 -19.37 12.66 13.43
C GLY A 169 -20.90 12.60 13.44
N THR A 170 -21.50 11.50 13.01
CA THR A 170 -22.96 11.35 13.06
C THR A 170 -23.48 11.28 14.48
N VAL A 171 -22.83 10.58 15.36
CA VAL A 171 -23.25 10.46 16.76
C VAL A 171 -23.18 11.82 17.46
N THR A 172 -22.06 12.54 17.32
CA THR A 172 -21.89 13.86 17.96
C THR A 172 -22.82 14.91 17.36
N GLY A 173 -23.01 14.93 16.06
CA GLY A 173 -23.93 15.85 15.39
C GLY A 173 -25.41 15.62 15.76
N MET A 174 -25.83 14.36 15.88
CA MET A 174 -27.18 14.02 16.35
C MET A 174 -27.37 14.42 17.82
N ILE A 175 -26.41 14.15 18.72
CA ILE A 175 -26.48 14.55 20.11
C ILE A 175 -26.69 16.08 20.21
N ALA A 176 -25.87 16.85 19.50
CA ALA A 176 -25.98 18.30 19.49
C ALA A 176 -27.37 18.78 18.99
N SER A 177 -27.90 18.11 17.95
CA SER A 177 -29.24 18.45 17.43
C SER A 177 -30.34 18.17 18.44
N PHE A 178 -30.30 17.05 19.15
CA PHE A 178 -31.29 16.72 20.20
C PHE A 178 -31.14 17.61 21.45
N ASP A 179 -29.95 18.03 21.82
CA ASP A 179 -29.73 18.96 22.92
C ASP A 179 -30.39 20.34 22.64
N MET A 180 -30.29 20.83 21.40
CA MET A 180 -30.97 22.04 20.95
C MET A 180 -32.51 21.87 21.03
N LEU A 181 -33.04 20.74 20.62
CA LEU A 181 -34.45 20.44 20.69
C LEU A 181 -34.96 20.39 22.14
N ALA A 182 -34.21 19.75 23.05
CA ALA A 182 -34.53 19.65 24.45
C ALA A 182 -34.53 21.04 25.17
N ALA A 183 -33.66 21.95 24.69
CA ALA A 183 -33.61 23.33 25.19
C ALA A 183 -34.78 24.21 24.70
N GLY A 184 -35.68 23.71 23.87
CA GLY A 184 -36.83 24.46 23.32
C GLY A 184 -36.44 25.59 22.37
N LYS A 185 -35.23 25.59 21.87
CA LYS A 185 -34.65 26.67 21.01
C LYS A 185 -34.53 26.29 19.54
N SER A 186 -35.01 25.11 19.11
CA SER A 186 -34.78 24.60 17.76
C SER A 186 -35.89 24.98 16.81
N GLU A 187 -35.52 25.71 15.78
CA GLU A 187 -36.30 25.72 14.55
C GLU A 187 -36.06 24.42 13.75
N PRO A 188 -37.01 23.93 12.96
CA PRO A 188 -36.80 22.75 12.11
C PRO A 188 -35.57 22.85 11.20
N ALA A 189 -35.17 24.06 10.82
CA ALA A 189 -34.00 24.35 10.02
C ALA A 189 -32.67 24.05 10.74
N ASP A 190 -32.58 24.34 12.04
CA ASP A 190 -31.38 24.07 12.85
C ASP A 190 -31.17 22.57 13.04
N LEU A 191 -32.26 21.83 13.28
CA LEU A 191 -32.22 20.38 13.40
C LEU A 191 -31.76 19.71 12.06
N ALA A 192 -32.31 20.19 10.94
CA ALA A 192 -31.88 19.71 9.61
C ALA A 192 -30.42 20.03 9.32
N GLY A 193 -29.91 21.19 9.80
CA GLY A 193 -28.51 21.59 9.71
C GLY A 193 -27.57 20.63 10.43
N GLY A 194 -27.83 20.31 11.70
CA GLY A 194 -27.00 19.39 12.49
C GLY A 194 -26.99 17.95 11.94
N ILE A 195 -28.14 17.47 11.45
CA ILE A 195 -28.20 16.17 10.76
C ILE A 195 -27.39 16.23 9.46
N GLY A 196 -27.49 17.31 8.69
CA GLY A 196 -26.72 17.51 7.47
C GLY A 196 -25.21 17.49 7.70
N GLU A 197 -24.73 18.20 8.73
CA GLU A 197 -23.33 18.19 9.17
C GLU A 197 -22.85 16.77 9.47
N ALA A 198 -23.63 16.01 10.23
CA ALA A 198 -23.34 14.63 10.58
C ALA A 198 -23.20 13.73 9.34
N MET A 199 -24.10 13.85 8.37
CA MET A 199 -24.05 13.06 7.13
C MET A 199 -22.81 13.40 6.28
N ILE A 200 -22.44 14.67 6.17
CA ILE A 200 -21.26 15.12 5.43
C ILE A 200 -19.98 14.53 6.04
N THR A 201 -19.87 14.52 7.37
CA THR A 201 -18.70 13.95 8.06
C THR A 201 -18.55 12.45 7.79
N THR A 202 -19.66 11.71 7.78
CA THR A 202 -19.63 10.27 7.44
C THR A 202 -19.21 10.04 5.98
N ALA A 203 -19.76 10.83 5.06
CA ALA A 203 -19.35 10.76 3.66
C ALA A 203 -17.85 11.05 3.49
N GLY A 204 -17.32 12.05 4.23
CA GLY A 204 -15.89 12.36 4.28
C GLY A 204 -15.05 11.20 4.81
N GLY A 205 -15.49 10.53 5.87
CA GLY A 205 -14.82 9.36 6.43
C GLY A 205 -14.72 8.19 5.47
N LEU A 206 -15.79 7.92 4.73
CA LEU A 206 -15.81 6.89 3.68
C LEU A 206 -14.94 7.28 2.48
N PHE A 207 -14.94 8.55 2.11
CA PHE A 207 -14.12 9.06 1.00
C PHE A 207 -12.62 8.87 1.25
N VAL A 208 -12.17 8.95 2.49
CA VAL A 208 -10.79 8.65 2.90
C VAL A 208 -10.56 7.16 3.09
N GLY A 209 -11.49 6.46 3.73
CA GLY A 209 -11.32 5.06 4.11
C GLY A 209 -11.29 4.09 2.92
N ILE A 210 -12.15 4.29 1.92
CA ILE A 210 -12.24 3.39 0.76
C ILE A 210 -10.94 3.38 -0.06
N PRO A 211 -10.36 4.54 -0.48
CA PRO A 211 -9.08 4.55 -1.17
C PRO A 211 -7.92 3.99 -0.32
N ALA A 212 -7.89 4.28 0.98
CA ALA A 212 -6.88 3.76 1.88
C ALA A 212 -6.91 2.22 1.95
N MET A 213 -8.10 1.62 2.04
CA MET A 213 -8.30 0.18 2.04
C MET A 213 -7.83 -0.46 0.73
N PHE A 214 -8.17 0.16 -0.39
CA PHE A 214 -7.74 -0.30 -1.70
C PHE A 214 -6.21 -0.27 -1.84
N LEU A 215 -5.56 0.82 -1.46
CA LEU A 215 -4.10 0.95 -1.47
C LEU A 215 -3.44 -0.07 -0.54
N TYR A 216 -4.01 -0.31 0.64
CA TYR A 216 -3.51 -1.33 1.57
C TYR A 216 -3.45 -2.71 0.94
N PHE A 217 -4.56 -3.21 0.36
CA PHE A 217 -4.58 -4.52 -0.27
C PHE A 217 -3.65 -4.60 -1.49
N TYR A 218 -3.60 -3.54 -2.28
CA TYR A 218 -2.71 -3.48 -3.44
C TYR A 218 -1.24 -3.62 -3.04
N PHE A 219 -0.76 -2.80 -2.10
CA PHE A 219 0.64 -2.83 -1.67
C PHE A 219 0.97 -4.09 -0.87
N ARG A 220 0.05 -4.61 -0.09
CA ARG A 220 0.23 -5.86 0.63
C ARG A 220 0.46 -7.03 -0.34
N ASN A 221 -0.38 -7.17 -1.34
CA ASN A 221 -0.23 -8.22 -2.34
C ASN A 221 1.06 -8.04 -3.15
N LEU A 222 1.38 -6.81 -3.56
CA LEU A 222 2.59 -6.51 -4.30
C LEU A 222 3.85 -6.84 -3.49
N LEU A 223 3.87 -6.52 -2.20
CA LEU A 223 4.96 -6.84 -1.29
C LEU A 223 5.15 -8.36 -1.19
N GLN A 224 4.08 -9.12 -0.95
CA GLN A 224 4.15 -10.58 -0.85
C GLN A 224 4.70 -11.23 -2.13
N ILE A 225 4.25 -10.80 -3.30
CA ILE A 225 4.74 -11.29 -4.59
C ILE A 225 6.24 -10.99 -4.75
N ASN A 226 6.67 -9.77 -4.43
CA ASN A 226 8.08 -9.39 -4.55
C ASN A 226 8.96 -10.19 -3.58
N ILE A 227 8.54 -10.38 -2.33
CA ILE A 227 9.26 -11.18 -1.33
C ILE A 227 9.39 -12.64 -1.78
N ALA A 228 8.30 -13.26 -2.26
CA ALA A 228 8.32 -14.62 -2.77
C ALA A 228 9.27 -14.77 -3.98
N ASN A 229 9.29 -13.79 -4.88
CA ASN A 229 10.21 -13.78 -6.01
C ASN A 229 11.67 -13.65 -5.56
N ILE A 230 11.96 -12.79 -4.58
CA ILE A 230 13.31 -12.63 -4.02
C ILE A 230 13.75 -13.93 -3.35
N GLN A 231 12.89 -14.56 -2.55
CA GLN A 231 13.18 -15.83 -1.90
C GLN A 231 13.51 -16.92 -2.93
N LYS A 232 12.66 -17.11 -3.94
CA LYS A 232 12.88 -18.09 -5.02
C LYS A 232 14.21 -17.86 -5.72
N ARG A 233 14.57 -16.62 -6.02
CA ARG A 233 15.83 -16.27 -6.69
C ARG A 233 17.04 -16.46 -5.79
N ALA A 234 16.93 -16.08 -4.52
CA ALA A 234 18.00 -16.27 -3.54
C ALA A 234 18.30 -17.76 -3.35
N THR A 235 17.29 -18.61 -3.14
CA THR A 235 17.47 -20.07 -3.02
C THR A 235 18.14 -20.65 -4.28
N PHE A 236 17.66 -20.30 -5.47
CA PHE A 236 18.27 -20.74 -6.72
C PHE A 236 19.75 -20.35 -6.84
N MET A 237 20.13 -19.15 -6.41
CA MET A 237 21.52 -18.72 -6.42
C MET A 237 22.38 -19.47 -5.39
N LEU A 238 21.81 -19.81 -4.24
CA LEU A 238 22.50 -20.65 -3.26
C LEU A 238 22.69 -22.08 -3.75
N ASP A 239 21.73 -22.63 -4.52
CA ASP A 239 21.84 -23.93 -5.16
C ASP A 239 22.94 -23.96 -6.24
N LEU A 240 23.11 -22.87 -7.00
CA LEU A 240 24.22 -22.71 -7.94
C LEU A 240 25.58 -22.68 -7.22
N LEU A 241 25.67 -21.93 -6.12
CA LEU A 241 26.90 -21.84 -5.34
C LEU A 241 27.27 -23.18 -4.68
N SER A 242 26.26 -23.92 -4.17
CA SER A 242 26.46 -25.26 -3.59
C SER A 242 26.84 -26.32 -4.61
N GLY A 243 26.57 -26.06 -5.90
CA GLY A 243 26.84 -27.01 -6.99
C GLY A 243 25.81 -28.14 -7.12
N GLU A 244 24.66 -28.03 -6.42
CA GLU A 244 23.54 -28.95 -6.60
C GLU A 244 22.89 -28.81 -7.99
N ILE A 245 22.90 -27.60 -8.54
CA ILE A 245 22.45 -27.32 -9.91
C ILE A 245 23.68 -26.95 -10.75
N LYS A 246 24.02 -27.76 -11.73
CA LYS A 246 24.98 -27.42 -12.79
C LYS A 246 24.19 -26.94 -13.99
N LEU A 247 24.35 -25.68 -14.36
CA LEU A 247 23.87 -25.21 -15.67
C LEU A 247 24.81 -25.77 -16.76
N GLU A 248 24.51 -26.96 -17.28
CA GLU A 248 25.17 -27.46 -18.47
C GLU A 248 24.72 -26.61 -19.67
N GLY A 249 25.57 -25.68 -20.09
CA GLY A 249 25.71 -25.18 -21.46
C GLY A 249 24.43 -24.78 -22.20
N SER A 250 23.47 -24.12 -21.58
CA SER A 250 22.40 -23.47 -22.31
C SER A 250 22.15 -22.12 -21.66
N SER A 251 22.10 -21.07 -22.48
CA SER A 251 21.50 -19.81 -22.16
C SER A 251 20.09 -20.07 -21.59
N ALA A 252 20.01 -20.36 -20.30
CA ALA A 252 18.75 -20.57 -19.62
C ALA A 252 17.97 -19.26 -19.74
N GLU A 253 17.11 -19.23 -20.73
CA GLU A 253 16.01 -18.31 -20.88
C GLU A 253 15.33 -18.29 -19.51
N TYR A 254 15.61 -17.22 -18.76
CA TYR A 254 14.90 -16.98 -17.49
C TYR A 254 13.43 -16.83 -17.84
N GLU A 255 12.72 -17.94 -17.75
CA GLU A 255 11.29 -18.00 -18.02
C GLU A 255 10.62 -16.89 -17.19
N GLN A 256 10.27 -15.83 -17.88
CA GLN A 256 9.49 -14.74 -17.28
C GLN A 256 8.18 -15.39 -16.87
N PRO A 257 7.75 -15.28 -15.61
CA PRO A 257 6.38 -15.62 -15.30
C PRO A 257 5.49 -14.79 -16.22
N ALA A 258 4.62 -15.48 -16.95
CA ALA A 258 3.64 -14.89 -17.86
C ALA A 258 2.96 -13.69 -17.19
N GLU A 259 2.79 -12.63 -17.98
CA GLU A 259 2.20 -11.33 -17.66
C GLU A 259 0.84 -11.38 -16.95
#